data_49416ac8952566c46804c7f8cb44e915
#
_entry.id   49416ac8952566c46804c7f8cb44e915
#
_cell.length_a   1.000
_cell.length_b   1.000
_cell.length_c   1.000
_cell.angle_alpha   90.00
_cell.angle_beta   90.00
_cell.angle_gamma   90.00
#
_symmetry.space_group_name_H-M   'P 1'
#
loop_
_entity.id
_entity.type
_entity.pdbx_description
1 polymer ?
#
loop_
_entity_poly.entity_id
_entity_poly.type
_entity_poly.pdbx_seq_one_letter_code
_entity_poly.pdbx_strand_id
1 'polypeptide(L)'
;MTNQLLEYKEIIRSKQVSSQRKPDKQTRKLLLYLFTSTRGGFTRLRIIMHLLEQPYNTHQLSKKLELDYKAIQHHMKVLEKNNMVSKIGEKYGAIFHLSTFLEINIGALYEAIEKLDRKMNYKKVYL
;
A
#
# COMPACT_ATOMS: atom_id res chain seq x y z
N MET A 1 9.46 -12.91 4.31
CA MET A 1 8.15 -12.24 4.30
C MET A 1 7.88 -11.51 5.61
N THR A 2 7.99 -12.21 6.75
CA THR A 2 7.77 -11.58 8.05
C THR A 2 8.69 -10.39 8.31
N ASN A 3 9.96 -10.48 7.90
CA ASN A 3 10.91 -9.38 8.08
C ASN A 3 10.52 -8.14 7.27
N GLN A 4 9.99 -8.33 6.07
CA GLN A 4 9.56 -7.23 5.24
C GLN A 4 8.33 -6.53 5.83
N LEU A 5 7.37 -7.29 6.35
CA LEU A 5 6.20 -6.71 6.99
C LEU A 5 6.56 -5.96 8.27
N LEU A 6 7.51 -6.48 9.03
CA LEU A 6 8.00 -5.79 10.23
C LEU A 6 8.64 -4.45 9.85
N GLU A 7 9.47 -4.45 8.81
CA GLU A 7 10.09 -3.24 8.30
C GLU A 7 9.03 -2.22 7.85
N TYR A 8 8.00 -2.68 7.16
CA TYR A 8 6.89 -1.83 6.73
C TYR A 8 6.18 -1.22 7.93
N LYS A 9 5.93 -2.01 8.97
CA LYS A 9 5.28 -1.51 10.19
C LYS A 9 6.11 -0.42 10.85
N GLU A 10 7.42 -0.59 10.90
CA GLU A 10 8.30 0.40 11.50
C GLU A 10 8.31 1.71 10.71
N ILE A 11 8.36 1.61 9.38
CA ILE A 11 8.33 2.79 8.51
C ILE A 11 7.03 3.56 8.73
N ILE A 12 5.90 2.86 8.75
CA ILE A 12 4.59 3.51 8.93
C ILE A 12 4.48 4.10 10.34
N ARG A 13 4.98 3.40 11.34
CA ARG A 13 4.96 3.91 12.72
C ARG A 13 5.68 5.24 12.83
N SER A 14 6.82 5.37 12.15
CA SER A 14 7.57 6.63 12.18
C SER A 14 6.80 7.76 11.51
N LYS A 15 5.93 7.45 10.56
CA LYS A 15 5.11 8.45 9.86
C LYS A 15 3.82 8.79 10.60
N GLN A 16 3.35 7.90 11.45
CA GLN A 16 2.12 8.09 12.23
C GLN A 16 2.20 9.25 13.22
N VAL A 17 3.40 9.66 13.59
CA VAL A 17 3.58 10.74 14.56
C VAL A 17 2.87 12.02 14.11
N SER A 18 2.76 12.25 12.82
CA SER A 18 2.11 13.43 12.27
C SER A 18 0.63 13.25 11.99
N SER A 19 0.12 12.02 12.09
CA SER A 19 -1.30 11.72 11.81
C SER A 19 -2.02 11.38 13.09
N GLN A 20 -2.99 12.22 13.45
CA GLN A 20 -3.78 12.04 14.67
C GLN A 20 -5.15 11.45 14.41
N ARG A 21 -5.50 11.24 13.15
CA ARG A 21 -6.83 10.80 12.81
C ARG A 21 -7.01 9.30 13.04
N LYS A 22 -8.05 8.95 13.80
CA LYS A 22 -8.46 7.56 13.97
C LYS A 22 -9.30 7.14 12.76
N PRO A 23 -8.93 6.08 12.04
CA PRO A 23 -9.70 5.66 10.87
C PRO A 23 -11.09 5.15 11.27
N ASP A 24 -12.08 5.43 10.42
CA ASP A 24 -13.41 4.91 10.64
C ASP A 24 -13.51 3.46 10.14
N LYS A 25 -14.66 2.85 10.44
CA LYS A 25 -14.89 1.43 10.12
C LYS A 25 -14.82 1.15 8.62
N GLN A 26 -15.36 2.05 7.80
CA GLN A 26 -15.37 1.85 6.35
C GLN A 26 -13.97 1.97 5.76
N THR A 27 -13.18 2.91 6.25
CA THR A 27 -11.79 3.06 5.82
C THR A 27 -10.98 1.81 6.15
N ARG A 28 -11.16 1.27 7.37
CA ARG A 28 -10.49 0.05 7.77
C ARG A 28 -10.85 -1.11 6.85
N LYS A 29 -12.14 -1.28 6.56
CA LYS A 29 -12.60 -2.35 5.67
C LYS A 29 -12.01 -2.21 4.27
N LEU A 30 -11.96 -0.98 3.76
CA LEU A 30 -11.42 -0.72 2.43
C LEU A 30 -9.95 -1.10 2.36
N LEU A 31 -9.15 -0.68 3.32
CA LEU A 31 -7.73 -0.99 3.32
C LEU A 31 -7.46 -2.48 3.51
N LEU A 32 -8.24 -3.14 4.38
CA LEU A 32 -8.14 -4.59 4.53
C LEU A 32 -8.44 -5.29 3.21
N TYR A 33 -9.48 -4.86 2.51
CA TYR A 33 -9.83 -5.42 1.22
C TYR A 33 -8.71 -5.23 0.20
N LEU A 34 -8.21 -4.01 0.07
CA LEU A 34 -7.21 -3.69 -0.95
C LEU A 34 -5.85 -4.36 -0.72
N PHE A 35 -5.45 -4.53 0.52
CA PHE A 35 -4.08 -4.92 0.84
C PHE A 35 -3.95 -6.31 1.46
N THR A 36 -5.02 -6.91 1.95
CA THR A 36 -4.91 -8.20 2.63
C THR A 36 -5.86 -9.29 2.11
N SER A 37 -6.98 -8.93 1.52
CA SER A 37 -8.02 -9.90 1.19
C SER A 37 -8.07 -10.27 -0.28
N THR A 38 -7.47 -9.48 -1.15
CA THR A 38 -7.50 -9.75 -2.58
C THR A 38 -6.16 -10.27 -3.06
N ARG A 39 -6.19 -10.94 -4.22
CA ARG A 39 -5.01 -11.60 -4.76
C ARG A 39 -3.82 -10.66 -5.00
N GLY A 40 -4.09 -9.43 -5.39
CA GLY A 40 -3.03 -8.44 -5.65
C GLY A 40 -2.66 -7.61 -4.43
N GLY A 41 -3.16 -7.95 -3.26
CA GLY A 41 -3.01 -7.10 -2.07
C GLY A 41 -1.58 -6.83 -1.66
N PHE A 42 -0.76 -7.87 -1.61
CA PHE A 42 0.63 -7.70 -1.22
C PHE A 42 1.42 -6.86 -2.21
N THR A 43 1.17 -7.05 -3.51
CA THR A 43 1.81 -6.24 -4.54
C THR A 43 1.43 -4.77 -4.40
N ARG A 44 0.14 -4.50 -4.15
CA ARG A 44 -0.31 -3.12 -3.94
C ARG A 44 0.31 -2.51 -2.69
N LEU A 45 0.47 -3.31 -1.64
CA LEU A 45 1.16 -2.84 -0.43
C LEU A 45 2.61 -2.46 -0.74
N ARG A 46 3.32 -3.28 -1.51
CA ARG A 46 4.69 -2.97 -1.93
C ARG A 46 4.75 -1.66 -2.71
N ILE A 47 3.79 -1.43 -3.60
CA ILE A 47 3.70 -0.17 -4.35
C ILE A 47 3.56 1.00 -3.40
N ILE A 48 2.63 0.92 -2.44
CA ILE A 48 2.41 2.00 -1.48
C ILE A 48 3.68 2.27 -0.67
N MET A 49 4.39 1.23 -0.26
CA MET A 49 5.62 1.42 0.51
C MET A 49 6.69 2.16 -0.28
N HIS A 50 6.80 1.89 -1.58
CA HIS A 50 7.72 2.67 -2.42
C HIS A 50 7.27 4.13 -2.55
N LEU A 51 5.96 4.36 -2.70
CA LEU A 51 5.43 5.72 -2.81
C LEU A 51 5.56 6.51 -1.51
N LEU A 52 5.70 5.83 -0.37
CA LEU A 52 6.03 6.52 0.88
C LEU A 52 7.41 7.16 0.85
N GLU A 53 8.33 6.61 0.08
CA GLU A 53 9.66 7.17 -0.07
C GLU A 53 9.66 8.40 -0.97
N GLN A 54 9.05 8.28 -2.14
CA GLN A 54 8.97 9.36 -3.11
C GLN A 54 7.97 9.01 -4.21
N PRO A 55 7.50 10.00 -4.98
CA PRO A 55 6.65 9.71 -6.14
C PRO A 55 7.39 8.94 -7.23
N TYR A 56 6.66 8.10 -7.93
CA TYR A 56 7.18 7.31 -9.05
C TYR A 56 6.15 7.21 -10.16
N ASN A 57 6.62 7.03 -11.39
CA ASN A 57 5.74 6.67 -12.50
C ASN A 57 5.62 5.13 -12.57
N THR A 58 4.72 4.66 -13.43
CA THR A 58 4.46 3.23 -13.56
C THR A 58 5.70 2.44 -14.01
N HIS A 59 6.48 3.01 -14.93
CA HIS A 59 7.68 2.36 -15.42
C HIS A 59 8.72 2.18 -14.32
N GLN A 60 8.92 3.22 -13.50
CA GLN A 60 9.85 3.15 -12.37
C GLN A 60 9.42 2.10 -11.35
N LEU A 61 8.12 2.04 -11.06
CA LEU A 61 7.58 1.05 -10.14
C LEU A 61 7.76 -0.36 -10.70
N SER A 62 7.53 -0.55 -11.99
CA SER A 62 7.74 -1.83 -12.65
C SER A 62 9.16 -2.32 -12.45
N LYS A 63 10.13 -1.45 -12.64
CA LYS A 63 11.54 -1.80 -12.43
C LYS A 63 11.87 -2.09 -10.97
N LYS A 64 11.38 -1.26 -10.07
CA LYS A 64 11.66 -1.43 -8.63
C LYS A 64 11.07 -2.72 -8.07
N LEU A 65 9.87 -3.07 -8.50
CA LEU A 65 9.21 -4.28 -8.03
C LEU A 65 9.56 -5.51 -8.85
N GLU A 66 10.26 -5.31 -9.97
CA GLU A 66 10.58 -6.39 -10.91
C GLU A 66 9.34 -7.12 -11.38
N LEU A 67 8.32 -6.33 -11.75
CA LEU A 67 7.05 -6.85 -12.22
C LEU A 67 6.72 -6.25 -13.58
N ASP A 68 5.87 -6.95 -14.31
CA ASP A 68 5.44 -6.52 -15.63
C ASP A 68 4.73 -5.16 -15.57
N TYR A 69 5.03 -4.31 -16.55
CA TYR A 69 4.44 -2.98 -16.64
C TYR A 69 2.91 -3.01 -16.61
N LYS A 70 2.32 -3.94 -17.35
CA LYS A 70 0.85 -4.04 -17.40
C LYS A 70 0.25 -4.43 -16.05
N ALA A 71 0.93 -5.29 -15.30
CA ALA A 71 0.49 -5.66 -13.96
C ALA A 71 0.50 -4.45 -13.04
N ILE A 72 1.60 -3.68 -13.06
CA ILE A 72 1.68 -2.46 -12.26
C ILE A 72 0.61 -1.47 -12.70
N GLN A 73 0.42 -1.29 -14.00
CA GLN A 73 -0.60 -0.39 -14.52
C GLN A 73 -1.99 -0.75 -13.99
N HIS A 74 -2.30 -2.04 -13.95
CA HIS A 74 -3.57 -2.52 -13.41
C HIS A 74 -3.70 -2.15 -11.92
N HIS A 75 -2.66 -2.41 -11.14
CA HIS A 75 -2.68 -2.08 -9.71
C HIS A 75 -2.81 -0.58 -9.46
N MET A 76 -2.15 0.23 -10.29
CA MET A 76 -2.27 1.68 -10.15
C MET A 76 -3.68 2.17 -10.43
N LYS A 77 -4.37 1.56 -11.39
CA LYS A 77 -5.77 1.89 -11.66
C LYS A 77 -6.67 1.54 -10.47
N VAL A 78 -6.44 0.38 -9.86
CA VAL A 78 -7.21 -0.02 -8.67
C VAL A 78 -6.96 0.96 -7.53
N LEU A 79 -5.70 1.30 -7.28
CA LEU A 79 -5.34 2.22 -6.20
C LEU A 79 -5.87 3.63 -6.44
N GLU A 80 -5.81 4.11 -7.67
CA GLU A 80 -6.33 5.44 -8.01
C GLU A 80 -7.85 5.47 -7.88
N LYS A 81 -8.53 4.45 -8.35
CA LYS A 81 -9.99 4.35 -8.28
C LYS A 81 -10.48 4.36 -6.83
N ASN A 82 -9.70 3.80 -5.92
CA ASN A 82 -10.05 3.74 -4.51
C ASN A 82 -9.41 4.87 -3.69
N ASN A 83 -8.91 5.88 -4.36
CA ASN A 83 -8.36 7.09 -3.73
C ASN A 83 -7.18 6.81 -2.79
N MET A 84 -6.36 5.84 -3.15
CA MET A 84 -5.14 5.56 -2.39
C MET A 84 -3.94 6.32 -2.94
N VAL A 85 -3.95 6.60 -4.24
CA VAL A 85 -2.90 7.36 -4.91
C VAL A 85 -3.54 8.44 -5.77
N SER A 86 -2.77 9.49 -6.03
CA SER A 86 -3.12 10.56 -6.96
C SER A 86 -2.05 10.63 -8.01
N LYS A 87 -2.40 11.09 -9.20
CA LYS A 87 -1.40 11.22 -10.26
C LYS A 87 -1.29 12.66 -10.74
N ILE A 88 -0.08 13.04 -11.11
CA ILE A 88 0.23 14.34 -11.71
C ILE A 88 0.74 14.07 -13.11
N GLY A 89 0.20 14.77 -14.10
CA GLY A 89 0.55 14.56 -15.50
C GLY A 89 -0.38 13.57 -16.18
N GLU A 90 -0.10 13.30 -17.44
CA GLU A 90 -0.94 12.44 -18.27
C GLU A 90 -0.13 11.36 -18.97
N LYS A 91 -0.81 10.26 -19.28
CA LYS A 91 -0.25 9.13 -20.04
C LYS A 91 1.04 8.59 -19.42
N TYR A 92 2.06 8.37 -20.24
CA TYR A 92 3.28 7.69 -19.82
C TYR A 92 4.14 8.48 -18.85
N GLY A 93 3.98 9.80 -18.84
CA GLY A 93 4.74 10.65 -17.94
C GLY A 93 4.09 10.91 -16.59
N ALA A 94 2.92 10.31 -16.35
CA ALA A 94 2.19 10.55 -15.11
C ALA A 94 2.97 9.99 -13.92
N ILE A 95 3.11 10.81 -12.88
CA ILE A 95 3.80 10.44 -11.64
C ILE A 95 2.75 10.24 -10.56
N PHE A 96 2.87 9.14 -9.82
CA PHE A 96 1.95 8.81 -8.75
C PHE A 96 2.55 9.15 -7.40
N HIS A 97 1.70 9.62 -6.50
CA HIS A 97 2.05 9.85 -5.11
C HIS A 97 0.89 9.40 -4.22
N LEU A 98 1.14 9.27 -2.93
CA LEU A 98 0.07 8.89 -2.01
C LEU A 98 -1.00 9.96 -1.99
N SER A 99 -2.25 9.55 -1.90
CA SER A 99 -3.36 10.50 -1.72
C SER A 99 -3.32 11.11 -0.33
N THR A 100 -3.88 12.29 -0.19
CA THR A 100 -4.07 12.91 1.11
C THR A 100 -4.92 12.01 2.02
N PHE A 101 -5.92 11.36 1.44
CA PHE A 101 -6.78 10.44 2.18
C PHE A 101 -5.96 9.31 2.84
N LEU A 102 -5.06 8.70 2.09
CA LEU A 102 -4.23 7.62 2.64
C LEU A 102 -3.24 8.16 3.67
N GLU A 103 -2.63 9.30 3.41
CA GLU A 103 -1.69 9.92 4.36
C GLU A 103 -2.36 10.20 5.71
N ILE A 104 -3.59 10.72 5.68
CA ILE A 104 -4.36 11.00 6.90
C ILE A 104 -4.70 9.70 7.63
N ASN A 105 -4.95 8.63 6.90
CA ASN A 105 -5.38 7.36 7.45
C ASN A 105 -4.27 6.31 7.50
N ILE A 106 -3.03 6.75 7.64
CA ILE A 106 -1.89 5.82 7.62
C ILE A 106 -1.97 4.78 8.74
N GLY A 107 -2.67 5.08 9.83
CA GLY A 107 -2.91 4.13 10.90
C GLY A 107 -3.73 2.93 10.45
N ALA A 108 -4.67 3.14 9.52
CA ALA A 108 -5.44 2.03 8.96
C ALA A 108 -4.56 1.11 8.11
N LEU A 109 -3.56 1.67 7.44
CA LEU A 109 -2.58 0.86 6.71
C LEU A 109 -1.76 0.01 7.68
N TYR A 110 -1.32 0.60 8.79
CA TYR A 110 -0.61 -0.15 9.82
C TYR A 110 -1.45 -1.32 10.33
N GLU A 111 -2.73 -1.09 10.64
CA GLU A 111 -3.65 -2.14 11.08
C GLU A 111 -3.78 -3.25 10.03
N ALA A 112 -3.86 -2.88 8.75
CA ALA A 112 -3.96 -3.86 7.67
C ALA A 112 -2.70 -4.73 7.61
N ILE A 113 -1.52 -4.12 7.75
CA ILE A 113 -0.25 -4.86 7.75
C ILE A 113 -0.18 -5.80 8.95
N GLU A 114 -0.60 -5.35 10.12
CA GLU A 114 -0.63 -6.21 11.31
C GLU A 114 -1.52 -7.43 11.09
N LYS A 115 -2.68 -7.22 10.48
CA LYS A 115 -3.60 -8.32 10.23
C LYS A 115 -3.03 -9.30 9.20
N LEU A 116 -2.35 -8.80 8.19
CA LEU A 116 -1.69 -9.64 7.20
C LEU A 116 -0.56 -10.45 7.84
N ASP A 117 0.23 -9.82 8.70
CA ASP A 117 1.32 -10.45 9.41
C ASP A 117 0.81 -11.60 10.30
N ARG A 118 -0.23 -11.36 11.07
CA ARG A 118 -0.85 -12.38 11.92
C ARG A 118 -1.39 -13.54 11.09
N LYS A 119 -2.02 -13.24 9.98
CA LYS A 119 -2.57 -14.26 9.08
C LYS A 119 -1.47 -15.17 8.52
N MET A 120 -0.33 -14.60 8.15
CA MET A 120 0.80 -15.36 7.64
C MET A 120 1.46 -16.19 8.73
N ASN A 121 1.61 -15.66 9.92
CA ASN A 121 2.17 -16.40 11.05
C ASN A 121 1.26 -17.55 11.46
N TYR A 122 -0.04 -17.36 11.43
CA TYR A 122 -1.00 -18.42 11.70
C TYR A 122 -0.83 -19.58 10.72
N LYS A 123 -0.74 -19.28 9.44
CA LYS A 123 -0.52 -20.32 8.42
C LYS A 123 0.78 -21.06 8.65
N LYS A 124 1.83 -20.34 9.02
CA LYS A 124 3.14 -20.93 9.27
C LYS A 124 3.11 -21.92 10.43
N VAL A 125 2.34 -21.62 11.47
CA VAL A 125 2.24 -22.48 12.65
C VAL A 125 1.46 -23.77 12.34
N TYR A 126 0.46 -23.70 11.49
CA TYR A 126 -0.43 -24.84 11.23
C TYR A 126 -0.08 -25.60 9.94
N LEU A 127 0.94 -25.21 9.25
CA LEU A 127 1.44 -25.94 8.11
C LEU A 127 2.64 -26.79 8.52
#